data_a4f547169d2897919ca2d09e2877c24e
#
_entry.id   a4f547169d2897919ca2d09e2877c24e
#
_cell.length_a   1.000
_cell.length_b   1.000
_cell.length_c   1.000
_cell.angle_alpha   90.00
_cell.angle_beta   90.00
_cell.angle_gamma   90.00
#
_symmetry.space_group_name_H-M   'P 1'
#
loop_
_entity.id
_entity.type
_entity.pdbx_description
1 polymer ?
#
loop_
_entity_poly.entity_id
_entity_poly.type
_entity_poly.pdbx_seq_one_letter_code
_entity_poly.pdbx_strand_id
1 'polypeptide(L)'
;EDIKDRLTRLIAEFDNLKKRSAKDRENLYGSIMGDVISSLLPVMDNLEKATEAESKDEEYKKGIELVLKQFKDVLSANGVTEIEAVGQPFDPSIHEAVSSIQDENLGEKIVAQEYRKGYKIGNRVIRHSMVVVAN
;
A
#
# COMPACT_ATOMS: atom_id res chain seq x y z
N GLU A 1 50.80 9.07 6.93
CA GLU A 1 49.39 9.35 7.32
C GLU A 1 49.36 9.85 8.78
N ASP A 2 48.88 11.07 8.97
CA ASP A 2 48.74 11.73 10.26
C ASP A 2 47.62 11.12 11.09
N ILE A 3 47.73 11.21 12.42
CA ILE A 3 46.71 10.78 13.37
C ILE A 3 45.41 11.57 13.15
N LYS A 4 45.53 12.86 12.82
CA LYS A 4 44.39 13.71 12.48
C LYS A 4 43.57 13.14 11.29
N ASP A 5 44.28 12.71 10.24
CA ASP A 5 43.61 12.17 9.05
C ASP A 5 42.92 10.85 9.36
N ARG A 6 43.56 10.01 10.18
CA ARG A 6 42.96 8.78 10.67
C ARG A 6 41.70 9.02 11.47
N LEU A 7 41.75 9.99 12.40
CA LEU A 7 40.62 10.33 13.23
C LEU A 7 39.45 10.85 12.39
N THR A 8 39.74 11.74 11.44
CA THR A 8 38.72 12.29 10.54
C THR A 8 38.05 11.20 9.74
N ARG A 9 38.83 10.24 9.21
CA ARG A 9 38.31 9.11 8.46
C ARG A 9 37.43 8.19 9.32
N LEU A 10 37.86 7.90 10.54
CA LEU A 10 37.10 7.06 11.47
C LEU A 10 35.78 7.71 11.87
N ILE A 11 35.75 9.03 12.08
CA ILE A 11 34.54 9.78 12.38
C ILE A 11 33.58 9.68 11.21
N ALA A 12 34.06 9.86 9.96
CA ALA A 12 33.25 9.74 8.75
C ALA A 12 32.69 8.32 8.58
N GLU A 13 33.50 7.29 8.82
CA GLU A 13 33.07 5.89 8.76
C GLU A 13 32.03 5.57 9.82
N PHE A 14 32.18 6.10 11.03
CA PHE A 14 31.23 5.93 12.12
C PHE A 14 29.89 6.59 11.79
N ASP A 15 29.92 7.81 11.25
CA ASP A 15 28.69 8.52 10.84
C ASP A 15 27.97 7.75 9.72
N ASN A 16 28.69 7.24 8.75
CA ASN A 16 28.12 6.44 7.67
C ASN A 16 27.50 5.15 8.19
N LEU A 17 28.17 4.49 9.15
CA LEU A 17 27.64 3.29 9.79
C LEU A 17 26.34 3.58 10.56
N LYS A 18 26.31 4.69 11.31
CA LYS A 18 25.09 5.14 12.01
C LYS A 18 23.93 5.36 11.07
N LYS A 19 24.17 6.05 9.94
CA LYS A 19 23.13 6.32 8.94
C LYS A 19 22.62 5.03 8.33
N ARG A 20 23.52 4.11 7.99
CA ARG A 20 23.15 2.81 7.44
C ARG A 20 22.36 1.98 8.43
N SER A 21 22.78 1.93 9.70
CA SER A 21 22.08 1.22 10.75
C SER A 21 20.68 1.75 10.98
N ALA A 22 20.50 3.08 10.98
CA ALA A 22 19.20 3.72 11.10
C ALA A 22 18.29 3.35 9.92
N LYS A 23 18.83 3.37 8.71
CA LYS A 23 18.09 2.99 7.50
C LYS A 23 17.70 1.51 7.53
N ASP A 24 18.60 0.64 7.98
CA ASP A 24 18.32 -0.80 8.10
C ASP A 24 17.20 -1.07 9.09
N ARG A 25 17.15 -0.33 10.21
CA ARG A 25 16.06 -0.42 11.19
C ARG A 25 14.74 0.03 10.59
N GLU A 26 14.72 1.14 9.85
CA GLU A 26 13.53 1.64 9.17
C GLU A 26 13.01 0.61 8.15
N ASN A 27 13.92 0.03 7.37
CA ASN A 27 13.57 -0.99 6.38
C ASN A 27 13.01 -2.24 7.05
N LEU A 28 13.62 -2.69 8.15
CA LEU A 28 13.15 -3.85 8.91
C LEU A 28 11.77 -3.58 9.52
N TYR A 29 11.60 -2.42 10.15
CA TYR A 29 10.32 -2.01 10.71
C TYR A 29 9.23 -1.97 9.63
N GLY A 30 9.53 -1.35 8.49
CA GLY A 30 8.60 -1.29 7.35
C GLY A 30 8.25 -2.66 6.80
N SER A 31 9.22 -3.57 6.74
CA SER A 31 8.99 -4.95 6.30
C SER A 31 8.08 -5.71 7.26
N ILE A 32 8.34 -5.62 8.56
CA ILE A 32 7.52 -6.28 9.59
C ILE A 32 6.10 -5.72 9.60
N MET A 33 5.97 -4.39 9.57
CA MET A 33 4.67 -3.74 9.51
C MET A 33 3.92 -4.10 8.24
N GLY A 34 4.61 -4.15 7.11
CA GLY A 34 4.02 -4.58 5.85
C GLY A 34 3.46 -6.00 5.92
N ASP A 35 4.19 -6.92 6.51
CA ASP A 35 3.75 -8.31 6.67
C ASP A 35 2.54 -8.41 7.60
N VAL A 36 2.55 -7.69 8.73
CA VAL A 36 1.41 -7.66 9.66
C VAL A 36 0.17 -7.09 8.97
N ILE A 37 0.31 -5.96 8.30
CA ILE A 37 -0.80 -5.31 7.60
C ILE A 37 -1.31 -6.21 6.47
N SER A 38 -0.42 -6.83 5.71
CA SER A 38 -0.80 -7.77 4.64
C SER A 38 -1.69 -8.90 5.17
N SER A 39 -1.42 -9.39 6.37
CA SER A 39 -2.22 -10.44 6.99
C SER A 39 -3.62 -9.97 7.41
N LEU A 40 -3.80 -8.65 7.60
CA LEU A 40 -5.07 -8.04 7.96
C LEU A 40 -5.92 -7.63 6.76
N LEU A 41 -5.32 -7.49 5.58
CA LEU A 41 -6.05 -7.04 4.39
C LEU A 41 -7.21 -7.95 3.96
N PRO A 42 -7.14 -9.28 4.11
CA PRO A 42 -8.31 -10.13 3.85
C PRO A 42 -9.53 -9.78 4.71
N VAL A 43 -9.32 -9.31 5.94
CA VAL A 43 -10.39 -8.83 6.81
C VAL A 43 -11.03 -7.57 6.21
N MET A 44 -10.22 -6.66 5.71
CA MET A 44 -10.67 -5.45 5.01
C MET A 44 -11.50 -5.84 3.77
N ASP A 45 -11.00 -6.76 2.96
CA ASP A 45 -11.68 -7.21 1.75
C ASP A 45 -13.07 -7.78 2.07
N ASN A 46 -13.17 -8.56 3.14
CA ASN A 46 -14.44 -9.15 3.58
C ASN A 46 -15.41 -8.10 4.13
N LEU A 47 -14.89 -7.11 4.84
CA LEU A 47 -15.70 -5.98 5.31
C LEU A 47 -16.27 -5.17 4.14
N GLU A 48 -15.47 -4.93 3.11
CA GLU A 48 -15.94 -4.22 1.92
C GLU A 48 -17.04 -5.01 1.19
N LYS A 49 -16.87 -6.32 1.04
CA LYS A 49 -17.90 -7.18 0.48
C LYS A 49 -19.19 -7.15 1.30
N ALA A 50 -19.08 -7.11 2.62
CA ALA A 50 -20.23 -7.02 3.51
C ALA A 50 -20.99 -5.71 3.33
N THR A 51 -20.28 -4.59 3.05
CA THR A 51 -20.93 -3.30 2.78
C THR A 51 -21.63 -3.27 1.43
N GLU A 52 -21.13 -4.03 0.45
CA GLU A 52 -21.72 -4.13 -0.87
C GLU A 52 -22.93 -5.06 -0.93
N ALA A 53 -23.07 -5.96 0.05
CA ALA A 53 -24.18 -6.89 0.11
C ALA A 53 -25.50 -6.17 0.33
N GLU A 54 -26.52 -6.55 -0.44
CA GLU A 54 -27.88 -6.01 -0.25
C GLU A 54 -28.44 -6.49 1.09
N SER A 55 -28.84 -5.54 1.92
CA SER A 55 -29.49 -5.81 3.19
C SER A 55 -30.72 -4.91 3.34
N LYS A 56 -31.82 -5.50 3.80
CA LYS A 56 -33.02 -4.74 4.13
C LYS A 56 -32.92 -4.07 5.50
N ASP A 57 -31.94 -4.45 6.30
CA ASP A 57 -31.68 -3.88 7.61
C ASP A 57 -30.64 -2.78 7.49
N GLU A 58 -31.10 -1.54 7.46
CA GLU A 58 -30.23 -0.37 7.34
C GLU A 58 -29.35 -0.16 8.57
N GLU A 59 -29.80 -0.55 9.75
CA GLU A 59 -29.00 -0.44 10.97
C GLU A 59 -27.81 -1.38 10.93
N TYR A 60 -28.01 -2.60 10.48
CA TYR A 60 -26.94 -3.58 10.27
C TYR A 60 -25.92 -3.08 9.26
N LYS A 61 -26.41 -2.56 8.14
CA LYS A 61 -25.56 -2.00 7.09
C LYS A 61 -24.73 -0.82 7.60
N LYS A 62 -25.35 0.10 8.33
CA LYS A 62 -24.65 1.23 8.95
C LYS A 62 -23.59 0.77 9.95
N GLY A 63 -23.90 -0.27 10.73
CA GLY A 63 -22.97 -0.84 11.67
C GLY A 63 -21.72 -1.38 11.00
N ILE A 64 -21.89 -2.11 9.89
CA ILE A 64 -20.77 -2.66 9.12
C ILE A 64 -19.96 -1.54 8.46
N GLU A 65 -20.60 -0.54 7.90
CA GLU A 65 -19.92 0.62 7.32
C GLU A 65 -19.09 1.37 8.35
N LEU A 66 -19.59 1.47 9.57
CA LEU A 66 -18.86 2.10 10.68
C LEU A 66 -17.61 1.29 11.06
N VAL A 67 -17.72 -0.02 11.14
CA VAL A 67 -16.58 -0.91 11.42
C VAL A 67 -15.53 -0.79 10.32
N LEU A 68 -15.95 -0.79 9.06
CA LEU A 68 -15.05 -0.62 7.93
C LEU A 68 -14.31 0.72 7.99
N LYS A 69 -15.04 1.81 8.25
CA LYS A 69 -14.44 3.13 8.39
C LYS A 69 -13.43 3.18 9.53
N GLN A 70 -13.78 2.61 10.67
CA GLN A 70 -12.88 2.56 11.83
C GLN A 70 -11.61 1.79 11.52
N PHE A 71 -11.72 0.68 10.80
CA PHE A 71 -10.57 -0.12 10.37
C PHE A 71 -9.67 0.67 9.42
N LYS A 72 -10.27 1.36 8.44
CA LYS A 72 -9.53 2.23 7.52
C LYS A 72 -8.82 3.36 8.24
N ASP A 73 -9.47 3.97 9.24
CA ASP A 73 -8.89 5.05 10.03
C ASP A 73 -7.67 4.56 10.83
N VAL A 74 -7.74 3.36 11.41
CA VAL A 74 -6.61 2.75 12.12
C VAL A 74 -5.45 2.50 11.16
N LEU A 75 -5.71 1.96 9.98
CA LEU A 75 -4.66 1.74 8.98
C LEU A 75 -4.05 3.06 8.53
N SER A 76 -4.86 4.07 8.28
CA SER A 76 -4.40 5.40 7.87
C SER A 76 -3.53 6.03 8.93
N ALA A 77 -3.90 5.89 10.21
CA ALA A 77 -3.10 6.40 11.33
C ALA A 77 -1.72 5.74 11.41
N ASN A 78 -1.57 4.53 10.87
CA ASN A 78 -0.30 3.80 10.80
C ASN A 78 0.42 4.00 9.46
N GLY A 79 -0.02 4.95 8.64
CA GLY A 79 0.63 5.29 7.37
C GLY A 79 0.25 4.42 6.20
N VAL A 80 -0.76 3.59 6.35
CA VAL A 80 -1.25 2.73 5.27
C VAL A 80 -2.25 3.51 4.42
N THR A 81 -1.99 3.58 3.13
CA THR A 81 -2.86 4.23 2.16
C THR A 81 -3.25 3.28 1.05
N GLU A 82 -4.43 3.52 0.49
CA GLU A 82 -4.92 2.77 -0.66
C GLU A 82 -4.23 3.25 -1.93
N ILE A 83 -3.88 2.33 -2.81
CA ILE A 83 -3.30 2.65 -4.11
C ILE A 83 -4.42 3.09 -5.05
N GLU A 84 -4.27 4.26 -5.66
CA GLU A 84 -5.20 4.72 -6.68
C GLU A 84 -5.06 3.86 -7.92
N ALA A 85 -6.17 3.38 -8.45
CA ALA A 85 -6.18 2.48 -9.59
C ALA A 85 -7.13 2.91 -10.69
N VAL A 86 -8.42 2.87 -10.46
CA VAL A 86 -9.43 3.16 -11.49
C VAL A 86 -9.26 4.55 -12.08
N GLY A 87 -9.18 4.64 -13.40
CA GLY A 87 -9.00 5.91 -14.12
C GLY A 87 -7.55 6.38 -14.20
N GLN A 88 -6.63 5.70 -13.56
CA GLN A 88 -5.21 6.04 -13.57
C GLN A 88 -4.47 5.31 -14.67
N PRO A 89 -3.34 5.85 -15.17
CA PRO A 89 -2.47 5.09 -16.05
C PRO A 89 -1.96 3.83 -15.36
N PHE A 90 -1.88 2.74 -16.10
CA PHE A 90 -1.35 1.49 -15.57
C PHE A 90 0.13 1.66 -15.21
N ASP A 91 0.48 1.31 -13.98
CA ASP A 91 1.85 1.35 -13.46
C ASP A 91 2.21 0.00 -12.87
N PRO A 92 3.14 -0.76 -13.51
CA PRO A 92 3.52 -2.09 -13.03
C PRO A 92 4.12 -2.10 -11.62
N SER A 93 4.63 -0.97 -11.13
CA SER A 93 5.21 -0.88 -9.80
C SER A 93 4.18 -0.93 -8.68
N ILE A 94 2.91 -0.61 -8.99
CA ILE A 94 1.82 -0.54 -8.01
C ILE A 94 0.57 -1.33 -8.41
N HIS A 95 0.46 -1.68 -9.69
CA HIS A 95 -0.69 -2.41 -10.23
C HIS A 95 -0.28 -3.78 -10.79
N GLU A 96 -1.16 -4.74 -10.67
CA GLU A 96 -1.04 -6.05 -11.31
C GLU A 96 -2.19 -6.21 -12.31
N ALA A 97 -1.85 -6.31 -13.59
CA ALA A 97 -2.84 -6.51 -14.65
C ALA A 97 -3.25 -7.98 -14.69
N VAL A 98 -4.52 -8.26 -14.41
CA VAL A 98 -5.08 -9.62 -14.44
C VAL A 98 -5.89 -9.89 -15.70
N SER A 99 -6.29 -8.83 -16.41
CA SER A 99 -7.08 -8.91 -17.63
C SER A 99 -6.95 -7.61 -18.41
N SER A 100 -7.38 -7.65 -19.67
CA SER A 100 -7.46 -6.47 -20.53
C SER A 100 -8.79 -6.42 -21.25
N ILE A 101 -9.26 -5.21 -21.51
CA ILE A 101 -10.48 -4.96 -22.28
C ILE A 101 -10.20 -3.89 -23.34
N GLN A 102 -11.12 -3.79 -24.29
CA GLN A 102 -11.14 -2.65 -25.21
C GLN A 102 -12.30 -1.74 -24.86
N ASP A 103 -12.03 -0.47 -24.67
CA ASP A 103 -13.02 0.54 -24.35
C ASP A 103 -12.64 1.84 -25.06
N GLU A 104 -13.49 2.26 -26.00
CA GLU A 104 -13.26 3.47 -26.78
C GLU A 104 -13.34 4.75 -25.94
N ASN A 105 -14.01 4.70 -24.79
CA ASN A 105 -14.16 5.84 -23.90
C ASN A 105 -12.93 6.04 -23.00
N LEU A 106 -12.00 5.10 -23.00
CA LEU A 106 -10.79 5.15 -22.19
C LEU A 106 -9.54 5.27 -23.09
N GLY A 107 -8.51 5.93 -22.55
CA GLY A 107 -7.24 6.03 -23.23
C GLY A 107 -6.46 4.72 -23.23
N GLU A 108 -5.28 4.73 -23.83
CA GLU A 108 -4.39 3.56 -23.83
C GLU A 108 -3.85 3.29 -22.43
N LYS A 109 -3.84 2.03 -22.03
CA LYS A 109 -3.26 1.56 -20.77
C LYS A 109 -3.81 2.28 -19.55
N ILE A 110 -5.10 2.58 -19.57
CA ILE A 110 -5.80 3.14 -18.42
C ILE A 110 -6.45 2.00 -17.64
N VAL A 111 -6.40 2.07 -16.32
CA VAL A 111 -7.07 1.10 -15.46
C VAL A 111 -8.59 1.28 -15.56
N ALA A 112 -9.27 0.27 -16.09
CA ALA A 112 -10.72 0.29 -16.27
C ALA A 112 -11.48 -0.18 -15.03
N GLN A 113 -10.97 -1.20 -14.36
CA GLN A 113 -11.60 -1.80 -13.17
C GLN A 113 -10.52 -2.26 -12.21
N GLU A 114 -10.92 -2.36 -10.94
CA GLU A 114 -10.08 -2.88 -9.88
C GLU A 114 -10.78 -4.08 -9.24
N TYR A 115 -10.16 -5.26 -9.30
CA TYR A 115 -10.69 -6.48 -8.67
C TYR A 115 -10.34 -6.60 -7.21
N ARG A 116 -9.18 -6.10 -6.83
CA ARG A 116 -8.70 -6.15 -5.46
C ARG A 116 -7.89 -4.90 -5.18
N LYS A 117 -8.22 -4.23 -4.09
CA LYS A 117 -7.54 -3.00 -3.72
C LYS A 117 -6.11 -3.27 -3.29
N GLY A 118 -5.20 -2.44 -3.75
CA GLY A 118 -3.82 -2.43 -3.32
C GLY A 118 -3.58 -1.42 -2.23
N TYR A 119 -2.57 -1.67 -1.44
CA TYR A 119 -2.21 -0.82 -0.30
C TYR A 119 -0.71 -0.61 -0.23
N LYS A 120 -0.33 0.55 0.28
CA LYS A 120 1.07 0.89 0.54
C LYS A 120 1.22 1.52 1.90
N ILE A 121 2.38 1.35 2.51
CA ILE A 121 2.78 2.04 3.73
C ILE A 121 3.94 2.97 3.37
N GLY A 122 3.72 4.28 3.49
CA GLY A 122 4.66 5.24 2.93
C GLY A 122 4.86 5.00 1.43
N ASN A 123 6.10 4.73 1.02
CA ASN A 123 6.44 4.39 -0.37
C ASN A 123 6.57 2.88 -0.63
N ARG A 124 6.34 2.06 0.37
CA ARG A 124 6.44 0.61 0.26
C ARG A 124 5.10 0.01 -0.09
N VAL A 125 5.02 -0.70 -1.22
CA VAL A 125 3.82 -1.42 -1.62
C VAL A 125 3.67 -2.67 -0.75
N ILE A 126 2.53 -2.78 -0.07
CA ILE A 126 2.18 -3.96 0.73
C ILE A 126 1.55 -5.01 -0.19
N ARG A 127 0.66 -4.56 -1.05
CA ARG A 127 -0.09 -5.40 -1.98
C ARG A 127 -0.46 -4.57 -3.20
N HIS A 128 -0.17 -5.08 -4.38
CA HIS A 128 -0.54 -4.42 -5.64
C HIS A 128 -2.06 -4.44 -5.84
N SER A 129 -2.59 -3.41 -6.49
CA SER A 129 -3.97 -3.44 -6.97
C SER A 129 -4.10 -4.41 -8.13
N MET A 130 -5.06 -5.34 -8.06
CA MET A 130 -5.38 -6.22 -9.17
C MET A 130 -6.37 -5.51 -10.09
N VAL A 131 -5.96 -5.26 -11.33
CA VAL A 131 -6.66 -4.35 -12.22
C VAL A 131 -6.93 -4.97 -13.60
N VAL A 132 -7.93 -4.40 -14.26
CA VAL A 132 -8.20 -4.62 -15.68
C VAL A 132 -7.73 -3.38 -16.42
N VAL A 133 -6.87 -3.58 -17.42
CA VAL A 133 -6.30 -2.50 -18.23
C VAL A 133 -7.07 -2.35 -19.52
N ALA A 134 -7.43 -1.12 -19.88
CA ALA A 134 -8.09 -0.79 -21.13
C ALA A 134 -7.05 -0.53 -22.22
N ASN A 135 -7.32 -1.07 -23.41
CA ASN A 135 -6.56 -0.80 -24.64
C ASN A 135 -5.05 -1.09 -24.44
#